data_8b3d13ee8c67350617c0a8cf2e8a3f30
#
_entry.id   8b3d13ee8c67350617c0a8cf2e8a3f30
#
_cell.length_a   1.000
_cell.length_b   1.000
_cell.length_c   1.000
_cell.angle_alpha   90.00
_cell.angle_beta   90.00
_cell.angle_gamma   90.00
#
_symmetry.space_group_name_H-M   'P 1'
#
loop_
_entity.id
_entity.type
_entity.pdbx_description
1 polymer ?
#
loop_
_entity_poly.entity_id
_entity_poly.type
_entity_poly.pdbx_seq_one_letter_code
_entity_poly.pdbx_strand_id
1 'polypeptide(L)'
;MTLLLKNLMLATPDAVIQRGYLMIDGERIAAIGEGALPQALITQSLISTLQYPQIIDASNKLAIPGLVNAHTHLEQTFMRGHSANHSLLDWLRNYIWKLQSAMTLDDIRLACMLGMVEALRGGATTIIHHYKLPFTQEHSNVVLQAAQTFGVRLVLARGWADRGTNAESGESIIADLRRLFADWHGAADGRITIANGPLAPWRCTPELLQRATELARAHGAVTHCHMNETQDEVTMTLKDTRGEMRPIEWFASLGLLGDDFHAVHGVWLSAHECDLLAEHHATVTHCPAANMILASGVAPVAQLLKQGVNVALATDGPASNDGQDMIEMMRLAAYLARVSSLDPQAMAPRQVLDMATVNGARALKSAGGRLEVGAPADIVLLDMNAAHIQPIGNTLSSLVYNARGSDVDTVFVNGRILLADKQLVGLDELALLAECRERAASLAQRAGIALD
;
A
#
# COMPACT_ATOMS: atom_id res chain seq x y z
N MET A 1 22.84 -2.56 14.42
CA MET A 1 22.35 -2.16 15.79
C MET A 1 21.38 -3.24 16.22
N THR A 2 21.59 -3.78 17.43
CA THR A 2 20.72 -4.83 17.96
C THR A 2 19.72 -4.22 18.95
N LEU A 3 18.42 -4.50 18.69
CA LEU A 3 17.31 -4.06 19.53
C LEU A 3 16.60 -5.28 20.12
N LEU A 4 16.25 -5.22 21.40
CA LEU A 4 15.50 -6.25 22.11
C LEU A 4 14.20 -5.65 22.65
N LEU A 5 13.07 -6.09 22.12
CA LEU A 5 11.73 -5.75 22.62
C LEU A 5 11.30 -6.84 23.60
N LYS A 6 10.79 -6.46 24.76
CA LYS A 6 10.30 -7.40 25.78
C LYS A 6 8.90 -7.07 26.26
N ASN A 7 8.23 -8.07 26.87
CA ASN A 7 6.93 -7.96 27.51
C ASN A 7 5.76 -7.60 26.58
N LEU A 8 5.85 -7.82 25.26
CA LEU A 8 4.85 -7.43 24.27
C LEU A 8 3.96 -8.61 23.86
N MET A 9 2.79 -8.30 23.36
CA MET A 9 1.99 -9.23 22.57
C MET A 9 2.55 -9.31 21.15
N LEU A 10 2.45 -10.46 20.48
CA LEU A 10 3.00 -10.70 19.15
C LEU A 10 1.96 -11.43 18.28
N ALA A 11 1.58 -10.85 17.16
CA ALA A 11 0.77 -11.50 16.14
C ALA A 11 1.68 -12.27 15.17
N THR A 12 2.09 -13.49 15.54
CA THR A 12 2.88 -14.37 14.68
C THR A 12 2.01 -15.04 13.62
N PRO A 13 2.56 -15.71 12.59
CA PRO A 13 1.79 -16.43 11.60
C PRO A 13 0.83 -17.45 12.21
N ASP A 14 1.29 -18.20 13.20
CA ASP A 14 0.56 -19.35 13.76
C ASP A 14 -0.36 -19.01 14.93
N ALA A 15 0.00 -17.97 15.72
CA ALA A 15 -0.70 -17.65 16.96
C ALA A 15 -0.50 -16.18 17.39
N VAL A 16 -1.26 -15.79 18.42
CA VAL A 16 -0.98 -14.58 19.18
C VAL A 16 -0.28 -14.96 20.49
N ILE A 17 0.97 -14.57 20.64
CA ILE A 17 1.71 -14.69 21.89
C ILE A 17 1.30 -13.53 22.80
N GLN A 18 0.76 -13.84 23.99
CA GLN A 18 0.24 -12.80 24.90
C GLN A 18 1.35 -12.05 25.64
N ARG A 19 2.49 -12.68 25.85
CA ARG A 19 3.68 -12.07 26.45
C ARG A 19 4.92 -12.71 25.88
N GLY A 20 5.72 -11.95 25.17
CA GLY A 20 6.91 -12.45 24.49
C GLY A 20 8.01 -11.44 24.37
N TYR A 21 8.96 -11.77 23.52
CA TYR A 21 10.10 -10.94 23.14
C TYR A 21 10.36 -11.02 21.65
N LEU A 22 11.01 -9.99 21.11
CA LEU A 22 11.48 -9.93 19.73
C LEU A 22 12.85 -9.26 19.68
N MET A 23 13.79 -9.85 18.94
CA MET A 23 15.12 -9.29 18.72
C MET A 23 15.24 -8.87 17.25
N ILE A 24 15.68 -7.65 17.03
CA ILE A 24 16.06 -7.11 15.72
C ILE A 24 17.58 -7.03 15.71
N ASP A 25 18.21 -7.59 14.65
CA ASP A 25 19.64 -7.41 14.41
C ASP A 25 19.85 -6.93 12.96
N GLY A 26 20.38 -5.71 12.86
CA GLY A 26 20.44 -5.02 11.57
C GLY A 26 19.05 -4.83 10.97
N GLU A 27 18.81 -5.44 9.83
CA GLU A 27 17.58 -5.29 9.05
C GLU A 27 16.57 -6.44 9.23
N ARG A 28 16.87 -7.41 10.12
CA ARG A 28 16.10 -8.65 10.23
C ARG A 28 15.66 -8.95 11.64
N ILE A 29 14.57 -9.71 11.74
CA ILE A 29 14.15 -10.34 12.99
C ILE A 29 15.11 -11.50 13.26
N ALA A 30 15.90 -11.38 14.34
CA ALA A 30 16.91 -12.36 14.73
C ALA A 30 16.39 -13.41 15.70
N ALA A 31 15.42 -13.03 16.57
CA ALA A 31 14.76 -13.95 17.48
C ALA A 31 13.34 -13.46 17.80
N ILE A 32 12.45 -14.40 18.07
CA ILE A 32 11.09 -14.18 18.55
C ILE A 32 10.68 -15.34 19.44
N GLY A 33 9.96 -15.08 20.51
CA GLY A 33 9.51 -16.16 21.38
C GLY A 33 8.56 -15.72 22.49
N GLU A 34 8.01 -16.71 23.17
CA GLU A 34 7.09 -16.53 24.29
C GLU A 34 7.86 -16.41 25.61
N GLY A 35 7.29 -15.68 26.57
CA GLY A 35 7.80 -15.54 27.92
C GLY A 35 8.82 -14.43 28.10
N ALA A 36 9.71 -14.58 29.08
CA ALA A 36 10.72 -13.61 29.39
C ALA A 36 11.87 -13.64 28.37
N LEU A 37 12.46 -12.47 28.12
CA LEU A 37 13.65 -12.36 27.28
C LEU A 37 14.80 -13.24 27.81
N PRO A 38 15.28 -14.24 27.04
CA PRO A 38 16.38 -15.11 27.50
C PRO A 38 17.68 -14.35 27.70
N GLN A 39 18.34 -14.55 28.84
CA GLN A 39 19.63 -13.92 29.13
C GLN A 39 20.72 -14.31 28.10
N ALA A 40 20.59 -15.50 27.51
CA ALA A 40 21.48 -15.98 26.46
C ALA A 40 21.51 -15.07 25.23
N LEU A 41 20.36 -14.50 24.81
CA LEU A 41 20.27 -13.57 23.69
C LEU A 41 21.01 -12.25 23.95
N ILE A 42 20.94 -11.75 25.20
CA ILE A 42 21.67 -10.54 25.60
C ILE A 42 23.17 -10.81 25.52
N THR A 43 23.60 -11.95 26.07
CA THR A 43 25.02 -12.36 26.06
C THR A 43 25.53 -12.60 24.64
N GLN A 44 24.75 -13.28 23.80
CA GLN A 44 25.11 -13.53 22.40
C GLN A 44 25.23 -12.23 21.60
N SER A 45 24.32 -11.28 21.79
CA SER A 45 24.38 -9.97 21.16
C SER A 45 25.64 -9.21 21.56
N LEU A 46 25.98 -9.20 22.86
CA LEU A 46 27.20 -8.58 23.36
C LEU A 46 28.46 -9.18 22.74
N ILE A 47 28.51 -10.52 22.61
CA ILE A 47 29.68 -11.22 22.03
C ILE A 47 29.81 -10.90 20.53
N SER A 48 28.68 -10.89 19.79
CA SER A 48 28.69 -10.72 18.34
C SER A 48 28.98 -9.28 17.90
N THR A 49 28.52 -8.28 18.65
CA THR A 49 28.60 -6.86 18.26
C THR A 49 29.58 -6.05 19.13
N LEU A 50 30.11 -6.60 20.23
CA LEU A 50 30.88 -5.91 21.26
C LEU A 50 30.13 -4.72 21.90
N GLN A 51 28.80 -4.69 21.75
CA GLN A 51 27.92 -3.66 22.29
C GLN A 51 26.73 -4.29 22.98
N TYR A 52 26.27 -3.70 24.07
CA TYR A 52 25.01 -4.08 24.69
C TYR A 52 23.85 -3.72 23.77
N PRO A 53 22.89 -4.65 23.56
CA PRO A 53 21.68 -4.34 22.81
C PRO A 53 20.85 -3.28 23.55
N GLN A 54 20.18 -2.43 22.81
CA GLN A 54 19.16 -1.55 23.37
C GLN A 54 17.95 -2.39 23.75
N ILE A 55 17.51 -2.35 25.01
CA ILE A 55 16.34 -3.07 25.50
C ILE A 55 15.18 -2.09 25.65
N ILE A 56 14.08 -2.36 24.95
CA ILE A 56 12.84 -1.58 25.00
C ILE A 56 11.78 -2.42 25.71
N ASP A 57 11.20 -1.88 26.76
CA ASP A 57 10.02 -2.47 27.39
C ASP A 57 8.77 -2.07 26.60
N ALA A 58 8.15 -3.03 25.93
CA ALA A 58 6.96 -2.86 25.09
C ALA A 58 5.70 -3.44 25.77
N SER A 59 5.64 -3.35 27.11
CA SER A 59 4.45 -3.75 27.87
C SER A 59 3.20 -3.04 27.35
N ASN A 60 2.08 -3.76 27.29
CA ASN A 60 0.80 -3.30 26.72
C ASN A 60 0.82 -2.97 25.23
N LYS A 61 1.87 -3.31 24.50
CA LYS A 61 1.92 -3.11 23.05
C LYS A 61 1.72 -4.44 22.32
N LEU A 62 1.04 -4.37 21.17
CA LEU A 62 0.91 -5.47 20.22
C LEU A 62 1.87 -5.23 19.05
N ALA A 63 2.79 -6.13 18.82
CA ALA A 63 3.57 -6.16 17.60
C ALA A 63 2.82 -6.91 16.50
N ILE A 64 2.70 -6.27 15.35
CA ILE A 64 2.23 -6.87 14.09
C ILE A 64 3.30 -6.68 13.02
N PRO A 65 3.30 -7.48 11.94
CA PRO A 65 4.12 -7.15 10.77
C PRO A 65 3.79 -5.75 10.26
N GLY A 66 4.76 -5.08 9.67
CA GLY A 66 4.51 -3.84 8.97
C GLY A 66 3.43 -3.99 7.91
N LEU A 67 2.46 -3.08 7.89
CA LEU A 67 1.36 -3.14 6.95
C LEU A 67 1.83 -2.74 5.55
N VAL A 68 1.25 -3.39 4.54
CA VAL A 68 1.48 -3.10 3.13
C VAL A 68 0.26 -2.35 2.59
N ASN A 69 0.41 -1.07 2.29
CA ASN A 69 -0.56 -0.33 1.51
C ASN A 69 -0.35 -0.68 0.03
N ALA A 70 -1.18 -1.62 -0.46
CA ALA A 70 -0.96 -2.24 -1.76
C ALA A 70 -1.39 -1.37 -2.96
N HIS A 71 -1.89 -0.16 -2.73
CA HIS A 71 -2.20 0.84 -3.77
C HIS A 71 -2.52 2.20 -3.15
N THR A 72 -1.86 3.23 -3.65
CA THR A 72 -2.19 4.63 -3.36
C THR A 72 -1.67 5.57 -4.45
N HIS A 73 -2.12 6.84 -4.40
CA HIS A 73 -1.67 7.97 -5.20
C HIS A 73 -1.17 9.07 -4.27
N LEU A 74 0.09 9.02 -3.82
CA LEU A 74 0.62 9.91 -2.77
C LEU A 74 0.55 11.41 -3.15
N GLU A 75 0.71 11.75 -4.42
CA GLU A 75 0.61 13.14 -4.88
C GLU A 75 -0.80 13.74 -4.65
N GLN A 76 -1.81 12.89 -4.56
CA GLN A 76 -3.19 13.33 -4.31
C GLN A 76 -3.42 13.80 -2.87
N THR A 77 -2.42 13.75 -1.98
CA THR A 77 -2.55 14.24 -0.60
C THR A 77 -2.97 15.71 -0.53
N PHE A 78 -2.58 16.53 -1.53
CA PHE A 78 -3.02 17.92 -1.64
C PHE A 78 -4.39 18.10 -2.33
N MET A 79 -5.10 17.01 -2.63
CA MET A 79 -6.34 17.01 -3.39
C MET A 79 -7.52 16.45 -2.60
N ARG A 80 -7.40 16.32 -1.28
CA ARG A 80 -8.45 15.82 -0.37
C ARG A 80 -9.69 16.66 -0.39
N GLY A 81 -10.83 16.07 -0.01
CA GLY A 81 -12.10 16.75 0.20
C GLY A 81 -12.92 17.02 -1.05
N HIS A 82 -12.47 16.59 -2.24
CA HIS A 82 -13.14 16.87 -3.51
C HIS A 82 -13.83 15.64 -4.15
N SER A 83 -13.85 14.47 -3.50
CA SER A 83 -14.48 13.26 -4.05
C SER A 83 -15.97 13.17 -3.79
N ALA A 84 -16.45 13.76 -2.70
CA ALA A 84 -17.84 13.67 -2.28
C ALA A 84 -18.81 14.19 -3.36
N ASN A 85 -19.88 13.42 -3.60
CA ASN A 85 -20.97 13.74 -4.53
C ASN A 85 -20.59 13.75 -6.03
N HIS A 86 -19.46 13.13 -6.41
CA HIS A 86 -19.04 13.01 -7.80
C HIS A 86 -18.89 11.57 -8.25
N SER A 87 -19.24 11.28 -9.52
CA SER A 87 -18.82 10.04 -10.15
C SER A 87 -17.31 10.05 -10.40
N LEU A 88 -16.68 8.86 -10.55
CA LEU A 88 -15.25 8.74 -10.81
C LEU A 88 -14.79 9.67 -11.96
N LEU A 89 -15.45 9.62 -13.11
CA LEU A 89 -15.03 10.40 -14.28
C LEU A 89 -15.26 11.91 -14.12
N ASP A 90 -16.33 12.32 -13.43
CA ASP A 90 -16.60 13.73 -13.17
C ASP A 90 -15.61 14.30 -12.17
N TRP A 91 -15.29 13.56 -11.10
CA TRP A 91 -14.27 13.90 -10.14
C TRP A 91 -12.88 14.04 -10.78
N LEU A 92 -12.47 13.07 -11.59
CA LEU A 92 -11.20 13.12 -12.31
C LEU A 92 -11.09 14.36 -13.20
N ARG A 93 -12.13 14.69 -13.99
CA ARG A 93 -12.14 15.82 -14.94
C ARG A 93 -12.20 17.15 -14.27
N ASN A 94 -13.03 17.30 -13.25
CA ASN A 94 -13.33 18.59 -12.63
C ASN A 94 -12.29 19.00 -11.60
N TYR A 95 -11.62 18.04 -10.92
CA TYR A 95 -10.69 18.31 -9.84
C TYR A 95 -9.30 17.72 -10.09
N ILE A 96 -9.18 16.40 -10.19
CA ILE A 96 -7.89 15.72 -10.13
C ILE A 96 -6.98 16.12 -11.28
N TRP A 97 -7.43 16.03 -12.52
CA TRP A 97 -6.57 16.37 -13.67
C TRP A 97 -6.16 17.84 -13.70
N LYS A 98 -7.01 18.76 -13.22
CA LYS A 98 -6.67 20.18 -13.11
C LYS A 98 -5.60 20.42 -12.05
N LEU A 99 -5.77 19.84 -10.85
CA LEU A 99 -4.82 19.95 -9.77
C LEU A 99 -3.48 19.31 -10.15
N GLN A 100 -3.51 18.07 -10.67
CA GLN A 100 -2.31 17.38 -11.15
C GLN A 100 -1.54 18.20 -12.18
N SER A 101 -2.24 18.81 -13.16
CA SER A 101 -1.59 19.62 -14.21
C SER A 101 -0.96 20.92 -13.69
N ALA A 102 -1.38 21.40 -12.52
CA ALA A 102 -0.87 22.61 -11.89
C ALA A 102 0.23 22.38 -10.84
N MET A 103 0.56 21.09 -10.54
CA MET A 103 1.61 20.75 -9.57
C MET A 103 3.00 21.13 -10.06
N THR A 104 3.79 21.69 -9.15
CA THR A 104 5.23 21.85 -9.31
C THR A 104 5.98 20.67 -8.69
N LEU A 105 7.28 20.55 -8.94
CA LEU A 105 8.12 19.51 -8.31
C LEU A 105 8.09 19.58 -6.78
N ASP A 106 8.05 20.78 -6.19
CA ASP A 106 7.95 20.96 -4.75
C ASP A 106 6.57 20.52 -4.22
N ASP A 107 5.49 20.78 -4.94
CA ASP A 107 4.16 20.33 -4.57
C ASP A 107 4.12 18.79 -4.54
N ILE A 108 4.70 18.15 -5.55
CA ILE A 108 4.79 16.68 -5.64
C ILE A 108 5.60 16.13 -4.47
N ARG A 109 6.78 16.71 -4.20
CA ARG A 109 7.66 16.29 -3.08
C ARG A 109 6.92 16.36 -1.75
N LEU A 110 6.28 17.48 -1.47
CA LEU A 110 5.60 17.71 -0.19
C LEU A 110 4.32 16.88 -0.06
N ALA A 111 3.51 16.79 -1.11
CA ALA A 111 2.32 15.95 -1.10
C ALA A 111 2.67 14.47 -0.86
N CYS A 112 3.68 13.95 -1.56
CA CYS A 112 4.13 12.57 -1.37
C CYS A 112 4.75 12.36 0.02
N MET A 113 5.54 13.33 0.53
CA MET A 113 6.10 13.25 1.89
C MET A 113 4.98 13.20 2.95
N LEU A 114 3.99 14.09 2.84
CA LEU A 114 2.86 14.11 3.76
C LEU A 114 2.03 12.81 3.69
N GLY A 115 1.80 12.29 2.48
CA GLY A 115 1.12 11.01 2.30
C GLY A 115 1.90 9.82 2.90
N MET A 116 3.24 9.80 2.76
CA MET A 116 4.08 8.78 3.39
C MET A 116 4.08 8.89 4.93
N VAL A 117 4.08 10.10 5.49
CA VAL A 117 3.97 10.33 6.93
C VAL A 117 2.64 9.78 7.46
N GLU A 118 1.54 10.09 6.80
CA GLU A 118 0.22 9.59 7.20
C GLU A 118 0.12 8.07 7.08
N ALA A 119 0.60 7.49 5.96
CA ALA A 119 0.64 6.05 5.77
C ALA A 119 1.45 5.34 6.86
N LEU A 120 2.62 5.90 7.24
CA LEU A 120 3.44 5.38 8.35
C LEU A 120 2.68 5.43 9.68
N ARG A 121 1.98 6.52 9.97
CA ARG A 121 1.13 6.68 11.17
C ARG A 121 -0.06 5.72 11.16
N GLY A 122 -0.56 5.34 9.97
CA GLY A 122 -1.55 4.28 9.75
C GLY A 122 -0.97 2.86 9.76
N GLY A 123 0.32 2.69 10.09
CA GLY A 123 1.01 1.40 10.21
C GLY A 123 1.60 0.85 8.92
N ALA A 124 1.53 1.57 7.79
CA ALA A 124 2.12 1.13 6.55
C ALA A 124 3.65 1.31 6.55
N THR A 125 4.39 0.23 6.37
CA THR A 125 5.85 0.23 6.20
C THR A 125 6.25 0.11 4.74
N THR A 126 5.36 -0.47 3.92
CA THR A 126 5.49 -0.63 2.46
C THR A 126 4.32 0.03 1.77
N ILE A 127 4.60 0.82 0.73
CA ILE A 127 3.61 1.60 0.00
C ILE A 127 3.78 1.34 -1.49
N ILE A 128 2.72 0.91 -2.18
CA ILE A 128 2.68 0.86 -3.65
C ILE A 128 2.05 2.16 -4.13
N HIS A 129 2.87 3.03 -4.67
CA HIS A 129 2.46 4.32 -5.20
C HIS A 129 2.27 4.25 -6.72
N HIS A 130 1.01 4.26 -7.18
CA HIS A 130 0.67 4.31 -8.59
C HIS A 130 0.73 5.76 -9.07
N TYR A 131 1.89 6.16 -9.61
CA TYR A 131 2.22 7.55 -9.90
C TYR A 131 1.95 7.93 -11.35
N LYS A 132 0.96 8.77 -11.58
CA LYS A 132 0.46 9.17 -12.91
C LYS A 132 1.14 10.39 -13.51
N LEU A 133 1.95 11.14 -12.78
CA LEU A 133 2.55 12.40 -13.23
C LEU A 133 4.02 12.33 -13.68
N PRO A 134 4.51 11.30 -14.37
CA PRO A 134 5.89 11.27 -14.82
C PRO A 134 6.05 12.00 -16.16
N PHE A 135 5.65 13.28 -16.22
CA PHE A 135 5.83 14.07 -17.45
C PHE A 135 7.30 14.34 -17.77
N THR A 136 8.17 14.32 -16.75
CA THR A 136 9.63 14.39 -16.89
C THR A 136 10.30 13.44 -15.90
N GLN A 137 11.59 13.16 -16.10
CA GLN A 137 12.40 12.34 -15.17
C GLN A 137 12.45 12.93 -13.76
N GLU A 138 12.43 14.25 -13.62
CA GLU A 138 12.48 14.94 -12.33
C GLU A 138 11.26 14.63 -11.48
N HIS A 139 10.08 14.46 -12.07
CA HIS A 139 8.85 14.12 -11.35
C HIS A 139 8.98 12.79 -10.60
N SER A 140 9.48 11.74 -11.24
CA SER A 140 9.71 10.46 -10.59
C SER A 140 10.85 10.53 -9.57
N ASN A 141 11.95 11.19 -9.93
CA ASN A 141 13.13 11.30 -9.08
C ASN A 141 12.82 12.00 -7.74
N VAL A 142 12.02 13.08 -7.76
CA VAL A 142 11.68 13.82 -6.53
C VAL A 142 10.90 12.98 -5.54
N VAL A 143 10.00 12.11 -6.02
CA VAL A 143 9.24 11.16 -5.19
C VAL A 143 10.16 10.08 -4.61
N LEU A 144 11.02 9.50 -5.44
CA LEU A 144 11.93 8.42 -5.04
C LEU A 144 12.98 8.92 -4.04
N GLN A 145 13.51 10.13 -4.23
CA GLN A 145 14.42 10.78 -3.29
C GLN A 145 13.74 11.10 -1.95
N ALA A 146 12.48 11.56 -1.98
CA ALA A 146 11.71 11.79 -0.76
C ALA A 146 11.51 10.49 0.03
N ALA A 147 11.14 9.39 -0.63
CA ALA A 147 10.99 8.08 0.00
C ALA A 147 12.31 7.53 0.55
N GLN A 148 13.41 7.67 -0.21
CA GLN A 148 14.75 7.28 0.23
C GLN A 148 15.17 8.02 1.51
N THR A 149 14.92 9.32 1.55
CA THR A 149 15.26 10.18 2.69
C THR A 149 14.39 9.87 3.91
N PHE A 150 13.09 9.71 3.72
CA PHE A 150 12.15 9.40 4.80
C PHE A 150 12.37 8.00 5.38
N GLY A 151 12.66 7.02 4.52
CA GLY A 151 13.07 5.69 4.97
C GLY A 151 12.03 4.58 4.83
N VAL A 152 10.83 4.84 4.32
CA VAL A 152 9.80 3.81 4.03
C VAL A 152 10.21 2.90 2.87
N ARG A 153 9.54 1.76 2.73
CA ARG A 153 9.58 1.00 1.49
C ARG A 153 8.59 1.56 0.50
N LEU A 154 9.06 1.92 -0.68
CA LEU A 154 8.24 2.44 -1.77
C LEU A 154 8.39 1.59 -3.03
N VAL A 155 7.27 1.13 -3.54
CA VAL A 155 7.14 0.60 -4.90
C VAL A 155 6.55 1.71 -5.77
N LEU A 156 7.35 2.28 -6.66
CA LEU A 156 6.84 3.24 -7.64
C LEU A 156 6.28 2.47 -8.84
N ALA A 157 4.97 2.33 -8.92
CA ALA A 157 4.30 1.89 -10.15
C ALA A 157 4.22 3.08 -11.09
N ARG A 158 5.11 3.12 -12.08
CA ARG A 158 5.18 4.18 -13.07
C ARG A 158 3.89 4.17 -13.90
N GLY A 159 2.98 5.12 -13.56
CA GLY A 159 1.69 5.25 -14.21
C GLY A 159 1.81 5.79 -15.62
N TRP A 160 1.09 5.20 -16.59
CA TRP A 160 1.11 5.63 -17.97
C TRP A 160 -0.20 5.34 -18.71
N ALA A 161 -0.42 6.14 -19.75
CA ALA A 161 -1.47 5.92 -20.73
C ALA A 161 -0.96 6.41 -22.09
N ASP A 162 -1.21 5.66 -23.14
CA ASP A 162 -0.92 6.05 -24.52
C ASP A 162 -2.19 6.38 -25.32
N ARG A 163 -3.35 6.42 -24.63
CA ARG A 163 -4.66 6.78 -25.20
C ARG A 163 -5.37 7.84 -24.32
N GLY A 164 -6.10 8.72 -24.99
CA GLY A 164 -6.96 9.71 -24.32
C GLY A 164 -6.19 10.92 -23.75
N THR A 165 -6.78 11.57 -22.75
CA THR A 165 -6.21 12.79 -22.14
C THR A 165 -4.87 12.51 -21.47
N ASN A 166 -3.86 13.38 -21.71
CA ASN A 166 -2.49 13.23 -21.21
C ASN A 166 -1.82 11.92 -21.64
N ALA A 167 -2.10 11.45 -22.86
CA ALA A 167 -1.44 10.29 -23.44
C ALA A 167 0.04 10.61 -23.72
N GLU A 168 0.89 9.63 -23.48
CA GLU A 168 2.33 9.68 -23.75
C GLU A 168 2.67 8.80 -24.97
N SER A 169 3.79 9.07 -25.64
CA SER A 169 4.25 8.15 -26.69
C SER A 169 4.77 6.84 -26.08
N GLY A 170 4.52 5.71 -26.75
CA GLY A 170 4.99 4.42 -26.31
C GLY A 170 6.51 4.35 -26.13
N GLU A 171 7.26 5.01 -27.00
CA GLU A 171 8.74 5.06 -26.88
C GLU A 171 9.19 5.84 -25.65
N SER A 172 8.53 6.96 -25.30
CA SER A 172 8.81 7.71 -24.08
C SER A 172 8.54 6.87 -22.84
N ILE A 173 7.42 6.17 -22.79
CA ILE A 173 7.02 5.27 -21.68
C ILE A 173 8.06 4.18 -21.47
N ILE A 174 8.45 3.46 -22.53
CA ILE A 174 9.42 2.37 -22.45
C ILE A 174 10.82 2.90 -22.08
N ALA A 175 11.23 4.06 -22.63
CA ALA A 175 12.52 4.66 -22.28
C ALA A 175 12.59 5.05 -20.80
N ASP A 176 11.51 5.65 -20.26
CA ASP A 176 11.45 6.05 -18.85
C ASP A 176 11.37 4.84 -17.91
N LEU A 177 10.60 3.80 -18.24
CA LEU A 177 10.60 2.53 -17.49
C LEU A 177 12.00 1.90 -17.43
N ARG A 178 12.72 1.84 -18.55
CA ARG A 178 14.11 1.32 -18.58
C ARG A 178 15.04 2.13 -17.69
N ARG A 179 14.94 3.48 -17.74
CA ARG A 179 15.70 4.36 -16.87
C ARG A 179 15.39 4.11 -15.39
N LEU A 180 14.11 4.05 -15.03
CA LEU A 180 13.69 3.80 -13.65
C LEU A 180 14.17 2.45 -13.12
N PHE A 181 14.09 1.40 -13.94
CA PHE A 181 14.65 0.10 -13.58
C PHE A 181 16.17 0.16 -13.38
N ALA A 182 16.91 0.86 -14.25
CA ALA A 182 18.35 0.96 -14.14
C ALA A 182 18.81 1.80 -12.93
N ASP A 183 18.13 2.93 -12.65
CA ASP A 183 18.58 3.90 -11.67
C ASP A 183 18.06 3.62 -10.25
N TRP A 184 16.86 3.03 -10.12
CA TRP A 184 16.14 3.00 -8.85
C TRP A 184 15.68 1.62 -8.36
N HIS A 185 15.57 0.62 -9.25
CA HIS A 185 15.07 -0.68 -8.83
C HIS A 185 16.09 -1.39 -7.93
N GLY A 186 15.70 -1.66 -6.67
CA GLY A 186 16.59 -2.20 -5.65
C GLY A 186 17.41 -1.15 -4.88
N ALA A 187 17.21 0.14 -5.14
CA ALA A 187 17.91 1.22 -4.43
C ALA A 187 17.52 1.29 -2.95
N ALA A 188 18.30 2.08 -2.18
CA ALA A 188 18.08 2.32 -0.74
C ALA A 188 18.01 1.01 0.08
N ASP A 189 18.99 0.11 -0.10
CA ASP A 189 19.05 -1.20 0.57
C ASP A 189 17.80 -2.06 0.26
N GLY A 190 17.33 -2.03 -1.00
CA GLY A 190 16.16 -2.76 -1.47
C GLY A 190 14.81 -2.19 -1.01
N ARG A 191 14.79 -0.99 -0.40
CA ARG A 191 13.54 -0.34 0.02
C ARG A 191 12.80 0.36 -1.11
N ILE A 192 13.47 0.67 -2.21
CA ILE A 192 12.86 1.27 -3.39
C ILE A 192 12.83 0.26 -4.52
N THR A 193 11.66 0.03 -5.07
CA THR A 193 11.47 -0.82 -6.25
C THR A 193 10.55 -0.13 -7.26
N ILE A 194 10.65 -0.57 -8.51
CA ILE A 194 9.87 -0.01 -9.63
C ILE A 194 8.91 -1.08 -10.13
N ALA A 195 7.69 -0.67 -10.49
CA ALA A 195 6.68 -1.48 -11.13
C ALA A 195 6.16 -0.83 -12.41
N ASN A 196 5.64 -1.63 -13.33
CA ASN A 196 4.91 -1.15 -14.50
C ASN A 196 3.49 -0.76 -14.07
N GLY A 197 3.03 0.45 -14.43
CA GLY A 197 1.76 1.00 -13.98
C GLY A 197 0.84 1.46 -15.14
N PRO A 198 0.37 0.57 -16.06
CA PRO A 198 -0.69 0.97 -16.98
C PRO A 198 -1.91 1.43 -16.19
N LEU A 199 -2.51 2.58 -16.60
CA LEU A 199 -3.55 3.19 -15.77
C LEU A 199 -4.83 2.39 -15.70
N ALA A 200 -5.34 1.95 -16.85
CA ALA A 200 -6.58 1.19 -16.98
C ALA A 200 -6.65 0.58 -18.39
N PRO A 201 -7.42 -0.50 -18.63
CA PRO A 201 -7.52 -1.15 -19.93
C PRO A 201 -7.85 -0.19 -21.07
N TRP A 202 -8.87 0.64 -20.91
CA TRP A 202 -9.34 1.59 -21.93
C TRP A 202 -8.38 2.76 -22.21
N ARG A 203 -7.31 2.90 -21.40
CA ARG A 203 -6.28 3.93 -21.54
C ARG A 203 -5.01 3.47 -22.24
N CYS A 204 -4.93 2.19 -22.62
CA CYS A 204 -3.68 1.58 -23.07
C CYS A 204 -3.89 0.77 -24.34
N THR A 205 -2.89 0.79 -25.26
CA THR A 205 -2.89 -0.08 -26.44
C THR A 205 -2.35 -1.48 -26.09
N PRO A 206 -2.84 -2.54 -26.76
CA PRO A 206 -2.40 -3.92 -26.54
C PRO A 206 -0.87 -4.08 -26.68
N GLU A 207 -0.31 -3.51 -27.74
CA GLU A 207 1.10 -3.64 -28.08
C GLU A 207 2.00 -3.03 -26.99
N LEU A 208 1.59 -1.88 -26.44
CA LEU A 208 2.37 -1.23 -25.38
C LEU A 208 2.19 -1.95 -24.04
N LEU A 209 0.99 -2.45 -23.74
CA LEU A 209 0.74 -3.29 -22.57
C LEU A 209 1.69 -4.50 -22.54
N GLN A 210 1.80 -5.22 -23.69
CA GLN A 210 2.69 -6.37 -23.80
C GLN A 210 4.15 -5.98 -23.63
N ARG A 211 4.65 -4.97 -24.36
CA ARG A 211 6.04 -4.50 -24.29
C ARG A 211 6.44 -4.03 -22.90
N ALA A 212 5.57 -3.27 -22.21
CA ALA A 212 5.84 -2.76 -20.87
C ALA A 212 5.80 -3.87 -19.81
N THR A 213 4.88 -4.85 -19.94
CA THR A 213 4.81 -6.02 -19.06
C THR A 213 6.02 -6.93 -19.24
N GLU A 214 6.44 -7.20 -20.47
CA GLU A 214 7.66 -7.96 -20.75
C GLU A 214 8.90 -7.30 -20.15
N LEU A 215 9.01 -5.97 -20.27
CA LEU A 215 10.10 -5.21 -19.66
C LEU A 215 10.08 -5.34 -18.13
N ALA A 216 8.92 -5.23 -17.49
CA ALA A 216 8.79 -5.40 -16.05
C ALA A 216 9.19 -6.83 -15.61
N ARG A 217 8.71 -7.86 -16.31
CA ARG A 217 9.05 -9.27 -16.08
C ARG A 217 10.56 -9.53 -16.19
N ALA A 218 11.23 -8.91 -17.16
CA ALA A 218 12.68 -9.02 -17.33
C ALA A 218 13.48 -8.49 -16.12
N HIS A 219 12.86 -7.61 -15.32
CA HIS A 219 13.43 -7.07 -14.07
C HIS A 219 12.85 -7.72 -12.80
N GLY A 220 12.02 -8.78 -12.93
CA GLY A 220 11.35 -9.40 -11.79
C GLY A 220 10.28 -8.49 -11.13
N ALA A 221 9.87 -7.44 -11.83
CA ALA A 221 8.92 -6.44 -11.34
C ALA A 221 7.47 -6.80 -11.73
N VAL A 222 6.53 -6.20 -11.01
CA VAL A 222 5.10 -6.43 -11.20
C VAL A 222 4.48 -5.42 -12.15
N THR A 223 3.32 -5.78 -12.72
CA THR A 223 2.41 -4.88 -13.44
C THR A 223 1.19 -4.61 -12.57
N HIS A 224 0.88 -3.33 -12.36
CA HIS A 224 -0.12 -2.83 -11.44
C HIS A 224 -1.12 -1.93 -12.18
N CYS A 225 -2.39 -2.33 -12.29
CA CYS A 225 -3.38 -1.69 -13.17
C CYS A 225 -4.75 -1.61 -12.49
N HIS A 226 -5.46 -0.46 -12.64
CA HIS A 226 -6.87 -0.37 -12.26
C HIS A 226 -7.70 -1.27 -13.17
N MET A 227 -8.50 -2.14 -12.57
CA MET A 227 -9.26 -3.16 -13.29
C MET A 227 -10.67 -3.29 -12.73
N ASN A 228 -11.67 -3.21 -13.60
CA ASN A 228 -13.05 -3.47 -13.23
C ASN A 228 -13.55 -2.61 -12.05
N GLU A 229 -13.08 -1.38 -11.91
CA GLU A 229 -13.49 -0.52 -10.79
C GLU A 229 -14.95 -0.10 -10.94
N THR A 230 -15.35 0.35 -12.13
CA THR A 230 -16.69 0.80 -12.42
C THR A 230 -17.31 0.01 -13.58
N GLN A 231 -18.66 0.02 -13.67
CA GLN A 231 -19.37 -0.59 -14.78
C GLN A 231 -19.07 0.11 -16.11
N ASP A 232 -18.77 1.42 -16.05
CA ASP A 232 -18.38 2.20 -17.23
C ASP A 232 -17.06 1.71 -17.82
N GLU A 233 -16.07 1.38 -17.01
CA GLU A 233 -14.79 0.82 -17.47
C GLU A 233 -14.95 -0.53 -18.16
N VAL A 234 -15.79 -1.41 -17.60
CA VAL A 234 -16.14 -2.68 -18.23
C VAL A 234 -16.77 -2.42 -19.61
N THR A 235 -17.70 -1.45 -19.68
CA THR A 235 -18.37 -1.06 -20.94
C THR A 235 -17.40 -0.47 -21.96
N MET A 236 -16.44 0.34 -21.52
CA MET A 236 -15.40 0.90 -22.40
C MET A 236 -14.51 -0.20 -22.98
N THR A 237 -14.09 -1.17 -22.16
CA THR A 237 -13.27 -2.29 -22.63
C THR A 237 -14.04 -3.20 -23.60
N LEU A 238 -15.32 -3.47 -23.30
CA LEU A 238 -16.17 -4.21 -24.22
C LEU A 238 -16.30 -3.53 -25.59
N LYS A 239 -16.39 -2.19 -25.63
CA LYS A 239 -16.40 -1.44 -26.91
C LYS A 239 -15.08 -1.59 -27.66
N ASP A 240 -13.94 -1.51 -26.96
CA ASP A 240 -12.61 -1.65 -27.56
C ASP A 240 -12.39 -3.07 -28.12
N THR A 241 -12.94 -4.11 -27.47
CA THR A 241 -12.88 -5.50 -27.89
C THR A 241 -14.08 -5.94 -28.75
N ARG A 242 -14.88 -4.99 -29.27
CA ARG A 242 -16.08 -5.23 -30.10
C ARG A 242 -17.15 -6.08 -29.41
N GLY A 243 -17.24 -6.03 -28.08
CA GLY A 243 -18.17 -6.78 -27.24
C GLY A 243 -17.71 -8.20 -26.91
N GLU A 244 -16.50 -8.58 -27.27
CA GLU A 244 -16.03 -9.95 -27.13
C GLU A 244 -15.43 -10.28 -25.77
N MET A 245 -14.73 -9.30 -25.11
CA MET A 245 -13.95 -9.57 -23.90
C MET A 245 -14.14 -8.48 -22.83
N ARG A 246 -14.31 -8.92 -21.59
CA ARG A 246 -14.25 -8.09 -20.39
C ARG A 246 -12.79 -7.78 -20.01
N PRO A 247 -12.52 -6.83 -19.09
CA PRO A 247 -11.14 -6.37 -18.82
C PRO A 247 -10.15 -7.48 -18.48
N ILE A 248 -10.46 -8.38 -17.55
CA ILE A 248 -9.57 -9.48 -17.16
C ILE A 248 -9.44 -10.52 -18.28
N GLU A 249 -10.54 -10.83 -18.97
CA GLU A 249 -10.53 -11.75 -20.14
C GLU A 249 -9.60 -11.21 -21.24
N TRP A 250 -9.68 -9.91 -21.50
CA TRP A 250 -8.82 -9.27 -22.50
C TRP A 250 -7.34 -9.33 -22.09
N PHE A 251 -7.01 -9.02 -20.82
CA PHE A 251 -5.65 -9.12 -20.31
C PHE A 251 -5.13 -10.56 -20.34
N ALA A 252 -5.96 -11.54 -20.02
CA ALA A 252 -5.62 -12.97 -20.17
C ALA A 252 -5.27 -13.33 -21.63
N SER A 253 -6.08 -12.87 -22.59
CA SER A 253 -5.86 -13.12 -24.03
C SER A 253 -4.56 -12.52 -24.57
N LEU A 254 -4.06 -11.44 -23.94
CA LEU A 254 -2.80 -10.79 -24.26
C LEU A 254 -1.59 -11.41 -23.53
N GLY A 255 -1.79 -12.41 -22.65
CA GLY A 255 -0.74 -13.04 -21.86
C GLY A 255 -0.20 -12.14 -20.72
N LEU A 256 -1.02 -11.20 -20.24
CA LEU A 256 -0.63 -10.22 -19.23
C LEU A 256 -0.85 -10.70 -17.80
N LEU A 257 -1.72 -11.69 -17.57
CA LEU A 257 -1.97 -12.24 -16.26
C LEU A 257 -0.82 -13.15 -15.81
N GLY A 258 -0.56 -13.15 -14.52
CA GLY A 258 0.48 -13.95 -13.85
C GLY A 258 0.53 -13.61 -12.37
N ASP A 259 1.42 -14.27 -11.63
CA ASP A 259 1.73 -13.97 -10.23
C ASP A 259 2.40 -12.59 -10.03
N ASP A 260 2.71 -11.94 -11.15
CA ASP A 260 3.27 -10.61 -11.27
C ASP A 260 2.23 -9.56 -11.69
N PHE A 261 0.94 -9.91 -11.74
CA PHE A 261 -0.12 -8.99 -12.12
C PHE A 261 -1.02 -8.61 -10.94
N HIS A 262 -1.24 -7.29 -10.75
CA HIS A 262 -2.13 -6.73 -9.74
C HIS A 262 -3.33 -6.06 -10.39
N ALA A 263 -4.52 -6.61 -10.16
CA ALA A 263 -5.79 -6.03 -10.53
C ALA A 263 -6.30 -5.14 -9.37
N VAL A 264 -6.18 -3.82 -9.51
CA VAL A 264 -6.64 -2.87 -8.47
C VAL A 264 -8.15 -2.71 -8.56
N HIS A 265 -8.81 -2.62 -7.42
CA HIS A 265 -10.25 -2.58 -7.16
C HIS A 265 -10.98 -3.90 -7.37
N GLY A 266 -11.07 -4.41 -8.60
CA GLY A 266 -11.75 -5.67 -8.88
C GLY A 266 -13.21 -5.71 -8.45
N VAL A 267 -13.98 -4.61 -8.61
CA VAL A 267 -15.36 -4.46 -8.14
C VAL A 267 -16.33 -5.23 -9.04
N TRP A 268 -16.25 -5.01 -10.34
CA TRP A 268 -17.18 -5.54 -11.33
C TRP A 268 -16.65 -6.80 -12.04
N LEU A 269 -16.05 -7.71 -11.26
CA LEU A 269 -15.58 -9.00 -11.77
C LEU A 269 -16.75 -9.93 -12.05
N SER A 270 -16.73 -10.62 -13.20
CA SER A 270 -17.59 -11.78 -13.46
C SER A 270 -17.05 -13.04 -12.77
N ALA A 271 -17.85 -14.10 -12.67
CA ALA A 271 -17.39 -15.38 -12.14
C ALA A 271 -16.20 -15.92 -12.93
N HIS A 272 -16.25 -15.83 -14.27
CA HIS A 272 -15.16 -16.27 -15.14
C HIS A 272 -13.88 -15.43 -14.96
N GLU A 273 -14.00 -14.10 -14.77
CA GLU A 273 -12.84 -13.26 -14.45
C GLU A 273 -12.20 -13.62 -13.10
N CYS A 274 -13.01 -13.99 -12.10
CA CYS A 274 -12.49 -14.51 -10.83
C CYS A 274 -11.72 -15.82 -10.99
N ASP A 275 -12.24 -16.75 -11.84
CA ASP A 275 -11.57 -18.01 -12.15
C ASP A 275 -10.23 -17.75 -12.86
N LEU A 276 -10.18 -16.86 -13.86
CA LEU A 276 -8.95 -16.47 -14.55
C LEU A 276 -7.90 -15.89 -13.59
N LEU A 277 -8.31 -15.02 -12.66
CA LEU A 277 -7.40 -14.46 -11.65
C LEU A 277 -6.81 -15.56 -10.75
N ALA A 278 -7.62 -16.56 -10.37
CA ALA A 278 -7.17 -17.70 -9.58
C ALA A 278 -6.21 -18.60 -10.37
N GLU A 279 -6.56 -18.96 -11.60
CA GLU A 279 -5.75 -19.82 -12.48
C GLU A 279 -4.37 -19.24 -12.78
N HIS A 280 -4.31 -17.92 -12.95
CA HIS A 280 -3.06 -17.19 -13.20
C HIS A 280 -2.33 -16.73 -11.94
N HIS A 281 -2.83 -17.04 -10.74
CA HIS A 281 -2.24 -16.61 -9.46
C HIS A 281 -2.10 -15.09 -9.32
N ALA A 282 -2.94 -14.32 -10.03
CA ALA A 282 -2.92 -12.87 -10.00
C ALA A 282 -3.38 -12.34 -8.63
N THR A 283 -2.95 -11.12 -8.29
CA THR A 283 -3.38 -10.44 -7.06
C THR A 283 -4.52 -9.46 -7.34
N VAL A 284 -5.55 -9.47 -6.49
CA VAL A 284 -6.53 -8.38 -6.44
C VAL A 284 -6.16 -7.43 -5.30
N THR A 285 -6.09 -6.13 -5.60
CA THR A 285 -5.85 -5.09 -4.59
C THR A 285 -7.17 -4.43 -4.22
N HIS A 286 -7.65 -4.72 -3.00
CA HIS A 286 -8.94 -4.23 -2.52
C HIS A 286 -8.83 -2.86 -1.86
N CYS A 287 -9.61 -1.88 -2.35
CA CYS A 287 -9.66 -0.49 -1.88
C CYS A 287 -11.06 -0.18 -1.29
N PRO A 288 -11.41 -0.67 -0.08
CA PRO A 288 -12.79 -0.63 0.41
C PRO A 288 -13.34 0.80 0.54
N ALA A 289 -12.59 1.73 1.09
CA ALA A 289 -13.05 3.10 1.33
C ALA A 289 -13.29 3.87 0.02
N ALA A 290 -12.32 3.84 -0.91
CA ALA A 290 -12.46 4.50 -2.20
C ALA A 290 -13.66 3.95 -2.99
N ASN A 291 -13.84 2.63 -3.02
CA ASN A 291 -14.98 2.00 -3.68
C ASN A 291 -16.33 2.45 -3.08
N MET A 292 -16.38 2.70 -1.75
CA MET A 292 -17.58 3.19 -1.08
C MET A 292 -17.81 4.69 -1.34
N ILE A 293 -16.78 5.53 -1.23
CA ILE A 293 -16.90 6.98 -1.42
C ILE A 293 -17.29 7.31 -2.86
N LEU A 294 -16.66 6.68 -3.83
CA LEU A 294 -16.95 6.87 -5.27
C LEU A 294 -18.18 6.08 -5.73
N ALA A 295 -18.82 5.33 -4.82
CA ALA A 295 -19.96 4.46 -5.15
C ALA A 295 -19.66 3.51 -6.31
N SER A 296 -18.40 3.05 -6.44
CA SER A 296 -17.97 2.12 -7.49
C SER A 296 -18.64 0.75 -7.36
N GLY A 297 -18.96 0.33 -6.12
CA GLY A 297 -19.62 -0.94 -5.81
C GLY A 297 -18.84 -1.76 -4.77
N VAL A 298 -19.14 -3.06 -4.70
CA VAL A 298 -18.54 -3.98 -3.72
C VAL A 298 -17.77 -5.08 -4.43
N ALA A 299 -16.45 -5.13 -4.24
CA ALA A 299 -15.63 -6.22 -4.77
C ALA A 299 -15.97 -7.57 -4.11
N PRO A 300 -16.01 -8.69 -4.85
CA PRO A 300 -16.40 -10.00 -4.35
C PRO A 300 -15.28 -10.68 -3.54
N VAL A 301 -14.72 -9.97 -2.54
CA VAL A 301 -13.50 -10.37 -1.81
C VAL A 301 -13.65 -11.74 -1.14
N ALA A 302 -14.79 -12.02 -0.51
CA ALA A 302 -15.04 -13.32 0.14
C ALA A 302 -15.00 -14.47 -0.88
N GLN A 303 -15.52 -14.27 -2.08
CA GLN A 303 -15.47 -15.23 -3.17
C GLN A 303 -14.03 -15.42 -3.67
N LEU A 304 -13.31 -14.33 -3.93
CA LEU A 304 -11.92 -14.35 -4.39
C LEU A 304 -11.01 -15.15 -3.43
N LEU A 305 -11.09 -14.86 -2.13
CA LEU A 305 -10.34 -15.60 -1.10
C LEU A 305 -10.71 -17.09 -1.08
N LYS A 306 -11.99 -17.43 -1.24
CA LYS A 306 -12.45 -18.83 -1.30
C LYS A 306 -11.92 -19.57 -2.52
N GLN A 307 -11.72 -18.87 -3.65
CA GLN A 307 -11.13 -19.40 -4.88
C GLN A 307 -9.59 -19.43 -4.84
N GLY A 308 -8.96 -18.96 -3.75
CA GLY A 308 -7.51 -18.97 -3.58
C GLY A 308 -6.79 -17.79 -4.27
N VAL A 309 -7.53 -16.78 -4.73
CA VAL A 309 -6.94 -15.54 -5.25
C VAL A 309 -6.23 -14.81 -4.12
N ASN A 310 -5.02 -14.33 -4.37
CA ASN A 310 -4.32 -13.45 -3.44
C ASN A 310 -5.03 -12.10 -3.40
N VAL A 311 -5.55 -11.70 -2.24
CA VAL A 311 -6.19 -10.38 -2.07
C VAL A 311 -5.36 -9.55 -1.10
N ALA A 312 -4.81 -8.44 -1.58
CA ALA A 312 -4.10 -7.44 -0.78
C ALA A 312 -5.02 -6.25 -0.45
N LEU A 313 -4.74 -5.55 0.64
CA LEU A 313 -5.52 -4.41 1.11
C LEU A 313 -4.82 -3.09 0.79
N ALA A 314 -5.60 -2.06 0.48
CA ALA A 314 -5.09 -0.76 0.11
C ALA A 314 -6.02 0.39 0.52
N THR A 315 -5.44 1.59 0.62
CA THR A 315 -6.19 2.81 0.88
C THR A 315 -6.75 3.46 -0.38
N ASP A 316 -6.10 3.28 -1.52
CA ASP A 316 -6.19 4.16 -2.68
C ASP A 316 -5.67 5.57 -2.41
N GLY A 317 -5.83 6.50 -3.34
CA GLY A 317 -5.36 7.87 -3.21
C GLY A 317 -6.05 8.67 -2.10
N PRO A 318 -5.33 9.58 -1.42
CA PRO A 318 -5.92 10.44 -0.39
C PRO A 318 -7.00 11.40 -0.90
N ALA A 319 -7.21 11.50 -2.20
CA ALA A 319 -8.31 12.27 -2.77
C ALA A 319 -9.55 11.43 -3.08
N SER A 320 -9.47 10.09 -3.06
CA SER A 320 -10.61 9.18 -3.25
C SER A 320 -11.03 8.47 -1.96
N ASN A 321 -10.15 8.46 -0.95
CA ASN A 321 -10.39 7.87 0.36
C ASN A 321 -10.32 8.89 1.52
N ASP A 322 -9.75 10.06 1.25
CA ASP A 322 -9.43 11.12 2.22
C ASP A 322 -8.51 10.68 3.38
N GLY A 323 -7.90 9.47 3.32
CA GLY A 323 -7.01 8.95 4.36
C GLY A 323 -5.99 7.92 3.86
N GLN A 324 -4.98 7.64 4.70
CA GLN A 324 -3.95 6.62 4.46
C GLN A 324 -3.83 5.62 5.64
N ASP A 325 -4.90 5.47 6.43
CA ASP A 325 -4.93 4.62 7.64
C ASP A 325 -5.24 3.16 7.26
N MET A 326 -4.23 2.30 7.26
CA MET A 326 -4.38 0.86 6.98
C MET A 326 -5.12 0.11 8.08
N ILE A 327 -5.11 0.60 9.33
CA ILE A 327 -5.90 0.01 10.43
C ILE A 327 -7.40 0.21 10.16
N GLU A 328 -7.78 1.38 9.67
CA GLU A 328 -9.15 1.65 9.26
C GLU A 328 -9.57 0.76 8.07
N MET A 329 -8.70 0.60 7.07
CA MET A 329 -8.98 -0.25 5.91
C MET A 329 -9.27 -1.69 6.31
N MET A 330 -8.56 -2.23 7.31
CA MET A 330 -8.86 -3.58 7.83
C MET A 330 -10.29 -3.68 8.34
N ARG A 331 -10.75 -2.70 9.11
CA ARG A 331 -12.11 -2.66 9.64
C ARG A 331 -13.16 -2.55 8.55
N LEU A 332 -12.96 -1.64 7.60
CA LEU A 332 -13.89 -1.42 6.48
C LEU A 332 -14.01 -2.67 5.60
N ALA A 333 -12.89 -3.32 5.27
CA ALA A 333 -12.90 -4.57 4.52
C ALA A 333 -13.71 -5.67 5.22
N ALA A 334 -13.52 -5.83 6.54
CA ALA A 334 -14.26 -6.83 7.32
C ALA A 334 -15.77 -6.53 7.36
N TYR A 335 -16.16 -5.28 7.56
CA TYR A 335 -17.58 -4.89 7.60
C TYR A 335 -18.24 -5.03 6.22
N LEU A 336 -17.56 -4.56 5.17
CA LEU A 336 -18.09 -4.62 3.82
C LEU A 336 -18.30 -6.05 3.34
N ALA A 337 -17.34 -6.95 3.62
CA ALA A 337 -17.46 -8.35 3.27
C ALA A 337 -18.67 -9.03 3.97
N ARG A 338 -18.88 -8.75 5.25
CA ARG A 338 -19.99 -9.33 6.02
C ARG A 338 -21.34 -8.83 5.56
N VAL A 339 -21.49 -7.52 5.36
CA VAL A 339 -22.78 -6.95 4.96
C VAL A 339 -23.14 -7.35 3.53
N SER A 340 -22.16 -7.45 2.63
CA SER A 340 -22.42 -7.82 1.24
C SER A 340 -22.73 -9.31 1.04
N SER A 341 -22.11 -10.18 1.86
CA SER A 341 -22.37 -11.64 1.81
C SER A 341 -23.51 -12.09 2.71
N LEU A 342 -24.02 -11.23 3.62
CA LEU A 342 -24.96 -11.57 4.70
C LEU A 342 -24.47 -12.74 5.58
N ASP A 343 -23.13 -12.84 5.72
CA ASP A 343 -22.46 -13.88 6.50
C ASP A 343 -21.60 -13.25 7.61
N PRO A 344 -21.96 -13.45 8.89
CA PRO A 344 -21.18 -12.91 10.01
C PRO A 344 -19.79 -13.58 10.17
N GLN A 345 -19.54 -14.69 9.50
CA GLN A 345 -18.26 -15.40 9.51
C GLN A 345 -17.36 -14.99 8.33
N ALA A 346 -17.88 -14.25 7.36
CA ALA A 346 -17.06 -13.73 6.27
C ALA A 346 -15.95 -12.85 6.84
N MET A 347 -14.74 -13.04 6.35
CA MET A 347 -13.56 -12.24 6.68
C MET A 347 -13.19 -12.29 8.18
N ALA A 348 -12.59 -13.40 8.59
CA ALA A 348 -12.04 -13.52 9.95
C ALA A 348 -10.92 -12.49 10.20
N PRO A 349 -10.73 -12.00 11.45
CA PRO A 349 -9.69 -11.00 11.76
C PRO A 349 -8.28 -11.37 11.28
N ARG A 350 -7.91 -12.66 11.32
CA ARG A 350 -6.63 -13.15 10.76
C ARG A 350 -6.55 -12.93 9.26
N GLN A 351 -7.58 -13.26 8.51
CA GLN A 351 -7.61 -13.07 7.06
C GLN A 351 -7.45 -11.59 6.69
N VAL A 352 -8.08 -10.70 7.44
CA VAL A 352 -7.95 -9.25 7.25
C VAL A 352 -6.53 -8.76 7.50
N LEU A 353 -5.91 -9.24 8.59
CA LEU A 353 -4.50 -8.93 8.87
C LEU A 353 -3.59 -9.48 7.77
N ASP A 354 -3.85 -10.69 7.29
CA ASP A 354 -3.07 -11.30 6.21
C ASP A 354 -3.19 -10.50 4.90
N MET A 355 -4.37 -9.97 4.58
CA MET A 355 -4.57 -9.06 3.43
C MET A 355 -3.74 -7.78 3.56
N ALA A 356 -3.62 -7.23 4.77
CA ALA A 356 -2.86 -6.02 5.04
C ALA A 356 -1.34 -6.25 5.21
N THR A 357 -0.88 -7.50 5.22
CA THR A 357 0.52 -7.87 5.51
C THR A 357 1.06 -8.86 4.50
N VAL A 358 0.95 -10.17 4.77
CA VAL A 358 1.59 -11.24 3.99
C VAL A 358 1.07 -11.31 2.54
N ASN A 359 -0.20 -10.98 2.30
CA ASN A 359 -0.74 -11.01 0.94
C ASN A 359 -0.18 -9.85 0.11
N GLY A 360 -0.05 -8.65 0.69
CA GLY A 360 0.63 -7.53 0.06
C GLY A 360 2.11 -7.82 -0.21
N ALA A 361 2.81 -8.43 0.75
CA ALA A 361 4.20 -8.85 0.57
C ALA A 361 4.34 -9.91 -0.53
N ARG A 362 3.42 -10.90 -0.57
CA ARG A 362 3.36 -11.92 -1.64
C ARG A 362 3.17 -11.29 -3.00
N ALA A 363 2.26 -10.32 -3.12
CA ALA A 363 2.03 -9.56 -4.35
C ALA A 363 3.33 -8.95 -4.89
N LEU A 364 4.18 -8.45 -4.00
CA LEU A 364 5.49 -7.87 -4.32
C LEU A 364 6.65 -8.89 -4.42
N LYS A 365 6.36 -10.19 -4.29
CA LYS A 365 7.37 -11.26 -4.23
C LYS A 365 8.42 -10.99 -3.13
N SER A 366 7.99 -10.33 -2.05
CA SER A 366 8.83 -9.96 -0.89
C SER A 366 8.73 -11.01 0.22
N ALA A 367 9.81 -11.18 0.97
CA ALA A 367 9.85 -12.02 2.17
C ALA A 367 9.22 -11.36 3.41
N GLY A 368 8.65 -10.14 3.29
CA GLY A 368 8.02 -9.41 4.39
C GLY A 368 6.63 -9.90 4.79
N GLY A 369 5.97 -9.12 5.65
CA GLY A 369 4.57 -9.34 6.06
C GLY A 369 4.39 -10.40 7.14
N ARG A 370 5.46 -10.86 7.81
CA ARG A 370 5.40 -11.86 8.88
C ARG A 370 6.34 -11.52 10.05
N LEU A 371 5.91 -11.83 11.27
CA LEU A 371 6.79 -11.82 12.43
C LEU A 371 7.38 -13.24 12.60
N GLU A 372 8.50 -13.47 11.92
CA GLU A 372 9.24 -14.74 12.00
C GLU A 372 10.75 -14.48 11.89
N VAL A 373 11.55 -15.41 12.39
CA VAL A 373 13.03 -15.31 12.34
C VAL A 373 13.50 -15.27 10.90
N GLY A 374 14.37 -14.33 10.58
CA GLY A 374 14.92 -14.11 9.24
C GLY A 374 14.10 -13.18 8.36
N ALA A 375 12.85 -12.86 8.72
CA ALA A 375 12.04 -11.87 8.00
C ALA A 375 12.65 -10.45 8.12
N PRO A 376 12.39 -9.56 7.15
CA PRO A 376 12.70 -8.13 7.30
C PRO A 376 12.08 -7.56 8.56
N ALA A 377 12.81 -6.72 9.27
CA ALA A 377 12.34 -6.07 10.48
C ALA A 377 11.47 -4.84 10.14
N ASP A 378 10.36 -5.09 9.46
CA ASP A 378 9.25 -4.18 9.23
C ASP A 378 8.17 -4.52 10.26
N ILE A 379 8.04 -3.70 11.31
CA ILE A 379 7.26 -4.03 12.50
C ILE A 379 6.49 -2.80 12.95
N VAL A 380 5.24 -2.99 13.34
CA VAL A 380 4.40 -1.96 13.96
C VAL A 380 4.05 -2.37 15.37
N LEU A 381 4.31 -1.51 16.33
CA LEU A 381 3.81 -1.63 17.70
C LEU A 381 2.59 -0.74 17.87
N LEU A 382 1.48 -1.35 18.31
CA LEU A 382 0.25 -0.63 18.66
C LEU A 382 0.14 -0.56 20.19
N ASP A 383 -0.23 0.60 20.70
CA ASP A 383 -0.63 0.78 22.10
C ASP A 383 -2.03 0.17 22.31
N MET A 384 -2.08 -0.90 23.09
CA MET A 384 -3.35 -1.62 23.37
C MET A 384 -4.01 -1.14 24.66
N ASN A 385 -3.49 -0.09 25.31
CA ASN A 385 -3.98 0.40 26.60
C ASN A 385 -4.93 1.63 26.45
N ALA A 386 -5.73 1.64 25.41
CA ALA A 386 -6.70 2.71 25.17
C ALA A 386 -8.13 2.29 25.59
N ALA A 387 -8.96 3.27 26.00
CA ALA A 387 -10.32 3.02 26.47
C ALA A 387 -11.23 2.34 25.41
N HIS A 388 -10.96 2.57 24.12
CA HIS A 388 -11.71 1.93 23.04
C HIS A 388 -11.22 0.52 22.69
N ILE A 389 -10.12 0.05 23.28
CA ILE A 389 -9.55 -1.28 23.10
C ILE A 389 -9.78 -2.15 24.32
N GLN A 390 -9.71 -1.57 25.53
CA GLN A 390 -9.84 -2.31 26.78
C GLN A 390 -11.32 -2.51 27.19
N PRO A 391 -11.66 -3.66 27.83
CA PRO A 391 -10.79 -4.83 28.02
C PRO A 391 -10.64 -5.67 26.75
N ILE A 392 -9.45 -6.26 26.56
CA ILE A 392 -9.17 -7.11 25.40
C ILE A 392 -9.84 -8.48 25.59
N GLY A 393 -10.80 -8.84 24.74
CA GLY A 393 -11.36 -10.17 24.70
C GLY A 393 -10.56 -11.10 23.78
N ASN A 394 -10.40 -10.68 22.52
CA ASN A 394 -9.58 -11.36 21.53
C ASN A 394 -8.67 -10.35 20.85
N THR A 395 -7.38 -10.59 20.85
CA THR A 395 -6.37 -9.63 20.39
C THR A 395 -6.52 -9.25 18.92
N LEU A 396 -6.73 -10.23 18.02
CA LEU A 396 -6.90 -9.93 16.60
C LEU A 396 -8.24 -9.25 16.30
N SER A 397 -9.30 -9.60 17.02
CA SER A 397 -10.57 -8.90 16.92
C SER A 397 -10.44 -7.46 17.41
N SER A 398 -9.72 -7.23 18.52
CA SER A 398 -9.45 -5.88 19.00
C SER A 398 -8.61 -5.07 18.03
N LEU A 399 -7.61 -5.67 17.39
CA LEU A 399 -6.84 -5.04 16.34
C LEU A 399 -7.73 -4.57 15.17
N VAL A 400 -8.58 -5.45 14.65
CA VAL A 400 -9.39 -5.16 13.45
C VAL A 400 -10.58 -4.25 13.76
N TYR A 401 -11.26 -4.46 14.90
CA TYR A 401 -12.53 -3.76 15.15
C TYR A 401 -12.43 -2.59 16.13
N ASN A 402 -11.41 -2.55 16.98
CA ASN A 402 -11.26 -1.50 17.99
C ASN A 402 -10.10 -0.55 17.73
N ALA A 403 -8.92 -1.05 17.32
CA ALA A 403 -7.74 -0.23 17.12
C ALA A 403 -7.92 0.82 16.01
N ARG A 404 -7.14 1.88 16.06
CA ARG A 404 -7.12 3.02 15.14
C ARG A 404 -5.67 3.32 14.75
N GLY A 405 -5.44 4.04 13.65
CA GLY A 405 -4.09 4.49 13.30
C GLY A 405 -3.43 5.33 14.40
N SER A 406 -4.22 6.08 15.17
CA SER A 406 -3.70 6.83 16.34
C SER A 406 -3.14 5.96 17.47
N ASP A 407 -3.38 4.64 17.46
CA ASP A 407 -2.82 3.69 18.41
C ASP A 407 -1.46 3.14 17.94
N VAL A 408 -1.06 3.38 16.70
CA VAL A 408 0.29 3.09 16.22
C VAL A 408 1.28 3.92 17.03
N ASP A 409 2.16 3.22 17.74
CA ASP A 409 3.08 3.82 18.70
C ASP A 409 4.51 3.90 18.15
N THR A 410 5.02 2.77 17.65
CA THR A 410 6.39 2.67 17.14
C THR A 410 6.40 1.89 15.85
N VAL A 411 7.13 2.38 14.85
CA VAL A 411 7.25 1.73 13.54
C VAL A 411 8.70 1.53 13.17
N PHE A 412 9.04 0.29 12.85
CA PHE A 412 10.32 -0.12 12.31
C PHE A 412 10.19 -0.41 10.81
N VAL A 413 11.10 0.12 10.02
CA VAL A 413 11.25 -0.20 8.60
C VAL A 413 12.69 -0.61 8.35
N ASN A 414 12.89 -1.84 7.88
CA ASN A 414 14.22 -2.41 7.66
C ASN A 414 15.11 -2.30 8.92
N GLY A 415 14.52 -2.52 10.11
CA GLY A 415 15.17 -2.41 11.40
C GLY A 415 15.48 -1.00 11.90
N ARG A 416 15.11 0.04 11.14
CA ARG A 416 15.24 1.45 11.52
C ARG A 416 13.95 1.95 12.14
N ILE A 417 14.04 2.70 13.23
CA ILE A 417 12.86 3.31 13.84
C ILE A 417 12.54 4.61 13.08
N LEU A 418 11.35 4.68 12.51
CA LEU A 418 10.84 5.87 11.82
C LEU A 418 9.79 6.63 12.65
N LEU A 419 9.08 5.92 13.53
CA LEU A 419 8.15 6.47 14.51
C LEU A 419 8.49 5.84 15.86
N ALA A 420 8.61 6.65 16.91
CA ALA A 420 8.85 6.20 18.29
C ALA A 420 7.96 6.99 19.25
N ASP A 421 7.22 6.29 20.11
CA ASP A 421 6.31 6.93 21.08
C ASP A 421 5.41 7.98 20.38
N LYS A 422 4.88 7.62 19.21
CA LYS A 422 4.01 8.45 18.33
C LYS A 422 4.69 9.71 17.76
N GLN A 423 6.02 9.82 17.84
CA GLN A 423 6.79 10.93 17.29
C GLN A 423 7.63 10.46 16.09
N LEU A 424 7.64 11.23 15.00
CA LEU A 424 8.49 10.94 13.84
C LEU A 424 9.95 11.13 14.20
N VAL A 425 10.79 10.19 13.76
CA VAL A 425 12.24 10.26 13.97
C VAL A 425 12.89 10.98 12.78
N GLY A 426 13.58 12.07 13.05
CA GLY A 426 14.35 12.81 12.05
C GLY A 426 13.54 13.70 11.10
N LEU A 427 12.25 13.92 11.38
CA LEU A 427 11.40 14.82 10.61
C LEU A 427 10.60 15.74 11.54
N ASP A 428 10.65 17.04 11.28
CA ASP A 428 9.78 18.03 11.94
C ASP A 428 8.41 18.04 11.25
N GLU A 429 7.45 17.34 11.85
CA GLU A 429 6.10 17.19 11.32
C GLU A 429 5.33 18.52 11.32
N LEU A 430 5.53 19.38 12.33
CA LEU A 430 4.82 20.66 12.41
C LEU A 430 5.29 21.61 11.31
N ALA A 431 6.58 21.63 11.03
CA ALA A 431 7.14 22.39 9.91
C ALA A 431 6.63 21.86 8.56
N LEU A 432 6.62 20.52 8.37
CA LEU A 432 6.05 19.90 7.17
C LEU A 432 4.59 20.27 6.97
N LEU A 433 3.75 20.17 8.00
CA LEU A 433 2.33 20.51 7.93
C LEU A 433 2.09 22.00 7.59
N ALA A 434 2.93 22.91 8.11
CA ALA A 434 2.84 24.33 7.80
C ALA A 434 3.14 24.58 6.32
N GLU A 435 4.24 24.03 5.81
CA GLU A 435 4.64 24.14 4.39
C GLU A 435 3.59 23.50 3.47
N CYS A 436 3.07 22.33 3.81
CA CYS A 436 2.04 21.64 3.03
C CYS A 436 0.74 22.45 2.92
N ARG A 437 0.28 23.09 4.01
CA ARG A 437 -0.93 23.95 3.97
C ARG A 437 -0.78 25.13 3.01
N GLU A 438 0.36 25.80 3.07
CA GLU A 438 0.65 26.94 2.18
C GLU A 438 0.69 26.49 0.72
N ARG A 439 1.38 25.40 0.45
CA ARG A 439 1.55 24.86 -0.92
C ARG A 439 0.24 24.32 -1.50
N ALA A 440 -0.56 23.62 -0.71
CA ALA A 440 -1.88 23.13 -1.15
C ALA A 440 -2.82 24.28 -1.52
N ALA A 441 -2.86 25.35 -0.72
CA ALA A 441 -3.64 26.54 -1.04
C ALA A 441 -3.18 27.23 -2.34
N SER A 442 -1.85 27.36 -2.53
CA SER A 442 -1.25 27.88 -3.75
C SER A 442 -1.55 27.00 -4.98
N LEU A 443 -1.52 25.65 -4.81
CA LEU A 443 -1.90 24.72 -5.87
C LEU A 443 -3.34 24.89 -6.30
N ALA A 444 -4.28 24.94 -5.35
CA ALA A 444 -5.70 25.15 -5.64
C ALA A 444 -5.93 26.44 -6.43
N GLN A 445 -5.29 27.54 -6.01
CA GLN A 445 -5.35 28.82 -6.74
C GLN A 445 -4.84 28.70 -8.19
N ARG A 446 -3.69 28.04 -8.41
CA ARG A 446 -3.13 27.81 -9.76
C ARG A 446 -4.04 26.93 -10.62
N ALA A 447 -4.71 25.97 -10.01
CA ALA A 447 -5.64 25.07 -10.69
C ALA A 447 -7.02 25.67 -10.93
N GLY A 448 -7.30 26.87 -10.39
CA GLY A 448 -8.62 27.52 -10.45
C GLY A 448 -9.70 26.75 -9.66
N ILE A 449 -9.31 26.07 -8.58
CA ILE A 449 -10.20 25.34 -7.67
C ILE A 449 -10.43 26.22 -6.42
N ALA A 450 -11.69 26.45 -6.07
CA ALA A 450 -12.02 27.12 -4.82
C ALA A 450 -11.76 26.17 -3.63
N LEU A 451 -11.15 26.69 -2.57
CA LEU A 451 -11.12 26.06 -1.26
C LEU A 451 -12.24 26.68 -0.42
N ASP A 452 -13.06 25.84 0.20
CA ASP A 452 -14.12 26.28 1.12
C ASP A 452 -13.55 26.80 2.44
#